data_060a3a7e424079f143d5df4d03353bd7
#
_entry.id   060a3a7e424079f143d5df4d03353bd7
#
_cell.length_a   1.000
_cell.length_b   1.000
_cell.length_c   1.000
_cell.angle_alpha   90.00
_cell.angle_beta   90.00
_cell.angle_gamma   90.00
#
_symmetry.space_group_name_H-M   'P 1'
#
loop_
_entity.id
_entity.type
_entity.pdbx_description
1 polymer ?
#
loop_
_entity_poly.entity_id
_entity_poly.type
_entity_poly.pdbx_seq_one_letter_code
_entity_poly.pdbx_strand_id
1 'polypeptide(L)'
;MENKLKRPIHESLQLVALGANVPANGETLQHTLIEAVKAIARMGFSIRAVSRFFQTPCFPVGAGPDYVNAALALRSPWDPAQSLAHLHAIEADFGRER
;
A
#
# COMPACT_ATOMS: atom_id res chain seq x y z
N MET A 1 -22.35 -8.69 24.29
CA MET A 1 -21.75 -8.64 24.16
C MET A 1 -21.11 -8.51 23.80
N GLU A 2 -21.11 -8.39 23.73
CA GLU A 2 -20.46 -8.25 23.50
C GLU A 2 -19.67 -7.94 23.01
N ASN A 3 -19.54 -7.52 23.00
CA ASN A 3 -18.69 -7.21 22.65
C ASN A 3 -18.07 -6.97 22.44
N LYS A 4 -18.48 -7.09 22.64
CA LYS A 4 -17.86 -6.92 22.68
C LYS A 4 -17.10 -6.64 22.30
N LEU A 5 -17.19 -6.31 22.19
CA LEU A 5 -16.39 -6.07 21.85
C LEU A 5 -15.68 -6.18 21.40
N LYS A 6 -16.09 -5.97 20.98
CA LYS A 6 -15.14 -6.27 20.84
C LYS A 6 -14.08 -5.58 20.29
N ARG A 7 -13.57 -5.05 20.68
CA ARG A 7 -12.54 -4.41 20.33
C ARG A 7 -11.64 -5.14 19.56
N PRO A 8 -11.03 -4.59 18.63
CA PRO A 8 -10.13 -5.31 17.78
C PRO A 8 -8.90 -5.68 18.54
N ILE A 9 -9.02 -6.73 19.24
CA ILE A 9 -7.89 -7.27 19.92
C ILE A 9 -6.88 -7.81 18.94
N HIS A 10 -7.23 -7.89 17.66
CA HIS A 10 -6.32 -8.38 16.65
C HIS A 10 -5.70 -7.28 15.83
N GLU A 11 -5.96 -6.05 16.20
CA GLU A 11 -5.34 -4.96 15.48
C GLU A 11 -3.84 -4.99 15.70
N SER A 12 -3.08 -5.10 14.62
CA SER A 12 -1.64 -5.25 14.71
C SER A 12 -0.94 -4.17 13.91
N LEU A 13 0.25 -3.80 14.36
CA LEU A 13 1.11 -2.87 13.63
C LEU A 13 1.84 -3.64 12.55
N GLN A 14 1.74 -3.18 11.33
CA GLN A 14 2.35 -3.84 10.18
C GLN A 14 3.11 -2.84 9.35
N LEU A 15 4.18 -3.31 8.72
CA LEU A 15 4.96 -2.50 7.81
C LEU A 15 4.68 -2.98 6.39
N VAL A 16 4.43 -2.04 5.50
CA VAL A 16 4.07 -2.33 4.12
C VAL A 16 4.95 -1.51 3.20
N ALA A 17 5.50 -2.15 2.19
CA ALA A 17 6.26 -1.47 1.16
C ALA A 17 5.39 -1.30 -0.08
N LEU A 18 5.42 -0.12 -0.66
CA LEU A 18 4.73 0.17 -1.90
C LEU A 18 5.76 0.57 -2.94
N GLY A 19 5.53 0.19 -4.19
CA GLY A 19 6.38 0.63 -5.28
C GLY A 19 5.59 0.75 -6.56
N ALA A 20 5.96 1.70 -7.40
CA ALA A 20 5.35 1.86 -8.70
C ALA A 20 6.42 2.30 -9.69
N ASN A 21 6.37 1.75 -10.90
CA ASN A 21 7.27 2.18 -11.96
C ASN A 21 6.53 2.56 -13.24
N VAL A 22 5.22 2.40 -13.27
CA VAL A 22 4.40 2.84 -14.39
C VAL A 22 3.25 3.64 -13.82
N PRO A 23 3.13 4.93 -14.16
CA PRO A 23 2.07 5.76 -13.60
C PRO A 23 0.70 5.28 -14.07
N ALA A 24 -0.28 5.38 -13.20
CA ALA A 24 -1.66 5.10 -13.56
C ALA A 24 -2.25 6.35 -14.23
N ASN A 25 -3.01 6.13 -15.28
CA ASN A 25 -3.78 7.22 -15.93
C ASN A 25 -2.93 8.43 -16.32
N GLY A 26 -1.68 8.21 -16.68
CA GLY A 26 -0.82 9.30 -17.13
C GLY A 26 -0.34 10.23 -16.04
N GLU A 27 -0.49 9.83 -14.80
CA GLU A 27 -0.08 10.66 -13.66
C GLU A 27 1.36 10.39 -13.28
N THR A 28 1.89 11.20 -12.38
CA THR A 28 3.24 10.95 -11.88
C THR A 28 3.25 9.72 -10.97
N LEU A 29 4.41 9.10 -10.82
CA LEU A 29 4.54 7.97 -9.91
C LEU A 29 4.24 8.38 -8.47
N GLN A 30 4.65 9.59 -8.08
CA GLN A 30 4.36 10.09 -6.75
C GLN A 30 2.85 10.20 -6.54
N HIS A 31 2.15 10.73 -7.52
CA HIS A 31 0.70 10.84 -7.41
C HIS A 31 0.05 9.47 -7.33
N THR A 32 0.52 8.52 -8.13
CA THR A 32 0.02 7.15 -8.08
C THR A 32 0.17 6.55 -6.68
N LEU A 33 1.35 6.75 -6.05
CA LEU A 33 1.56 6.24 -4.71
C LEU A 33 0.67 6.94 -3.68
N ILE A 34 0.48 8.25 -3.81
CA ILE A 34 -0.40 8.99 -2.91
C ILE A 34 -1.82 8.44 -2.99
N GLU A 35 -2.31 8.18 -4.21
CA GLU A 35 -3.64 7.64 -4.38
C GLU A 35 -3.74 6.22 -3.83
N ALA A 36 -2.67 5.43 -3.94
CA ALA A 36 -2.65 4.10 -3.36
C ALA A 36 -2.74 4.16 -1.83
N VAL A 37 -2.02 5.10 -1.21
CA VAL A 37 -2.09 5.28 0.24
C VAL A 37 -3.51 5.66 0.67
N LYS A 38 -4.16 6.54 -0.09
CA LYS A 38 -5.54 6.92 0.19
C LYS A 38 -6.48 5.71 0.08
N ALA A 39 -6.28 4.87 -0.93
CA ALA A 39 -7.09 3.68 -1.10
C ALA A 39 -6.90 2.71 0.06
N ILE A 40 -5.68 2.58 0.55
CA ILE A 40 -5.38 1.73 1.70
C ILE A 40 -6.13 2.25 2.92
N ALA A 41 -6.11 3.55 3.16
CA ALA A 41 -6.84 4.13 4.28
C ALA A 41 -8.35 3.90 4.15
N ARG A 42 -8.89 4.04 2.94
CA ARG A 42 -10.33 3.85 2.71
C ARG A 42 -10.74 2.39 2.89
N MET A 43 -9.82 1.46 2.68
CA MET A 43 -10.11 0.03 2.85
C MET A 43 -10.33 -0.34 4.33
N GLY A 44 -9.80 0.45 5.25
CA GLY A 44 -9.97 0.19 6.68
C GLY A 44 -8.67 0.09 7.46
N PHE A 45 -7.53 0.25 6.81
CA PHE A 45 -6.25 0.30 7.50
C PHE A 45 -6.08 1.68 8.15
N SER A 46 -5.45 1.71 9.31
CA SER A 46 -5.12 2.96 9.99
C SER A 46 -3.66 3.30 9.70
N ILE A 47 -3.44 4.28 8.83
CA ILE A 47 -2.08 4.67 8.46
C ILE A 47 -1.46 5.44 9.62
N ARG A 48 -0.34 4.97 10.12
CA ARG A 48 0.33 5.59 11.27
C ARG A 48 1.50 6.45 10.83
N ALA A 49 2.19 6.05 9.76
CA ALA A 49 3.32 6.81 9.26
C ALA A 49 3.57 6.43 7.82
N VAL A 50 4.08 7.37 7.04
CA VAL A 50 4.46 7.17 5.66
C VAL A 50 5.89 7.68 5.53
N SER A 51 6.77 6.87 4.94
CA SER A 51 8.13 7.32 4.69
C SER A 51 8.12 8.37 3.58
N ARG A 52 9.24 9.06 3.43
CA ARG A 52 9.44 9.83 2.21
C ARG A 52 9.50 8.85 1.03
N PHE A 53 9.25 9.36 -0.15
CA PHE A 53 9.34 8.56 -1.36
C PHE A 53 10.80 8.48 -1.78
N PHE A 54 11.22 7.33 -2.30
CA PHE A 54 12.60 7.16 -2.74
C PHE A 54 12.62 6.34 -4.01
N GLN A 55 13.63 6.54 -4.82
CA GLN A 55 13.73 5.97 -6.15
C GLN A 55 14.70 4.80 -6.14
N THR A 56 14.35 3.73 -6.82
CA THR A 56 15.24 2.58 -6.98
C THR A 56 15.20 2.13 -8.45
N PRO A 57 16.32 1.58 -8.96
CA PRO A 57 16.31 1.11 -10.33
C PRO A 57 15.49 -0.16 -10.48
N CYS A 58 14.97 -0.35 -11.70
CA CYS A 58 14.34 -1.60 -12.07
C CYS A 58 15.42 -2.69 -12.18
N PHE A 59 15.04 -3.90 -11.87
CA PHE A 59 16.00 -5.01 -11.90
C PHE A 59 15.51 -6.10 -12.84
N PRO A 60 16.34 -6.62 -13.73
CA PRO A 60 17.74 -6.20 -13.97
C PRO A 60 17.81 -4.81 -14.59
N VAL A 61 18.97 -4.18 -14.44
CA VAL A 61 19.19 -2.83 -14.94
C VAL A 61 18.84 -2.78 -16.42
N GLY A 62 18.07 -1.75 -16.79
CA GLY A 62 17.66 -1.57 -18.17
C GLY A 62 16.43 -2.34 -18.58
N ALA A 63 15.85 -3.13 -17.68
CA ALA A 63 14.65 -3.90 -18.00
C ALA A 63 13.39 -3.04 -18.01
N GLY A 64 13.42 -1.86 -17.41
CA GLY A 64 12.28 -0.96 -17.39
C GLY A 64 12.58 0.30 -16.61
N PRO A 65 11.57 1.16 -16.42
CA PRO A 65 11.77 2.41 -15.70
C PRO A 65 12.06 2.17 -14.24
N ASP A 66 12.69 3.16 -13.60
CA ASP A 66 12.96 3.12 -12.17
C ASP A 66 11.66 3.11 -11.39
N TYR A 67 11.72 2.56 -10.19
CA TYR A 67 10.59 2.57 -9.26
C TYR A 67 10.65 3.78 -8.35
N VAL A 68 9.49 4.26 -7.94
CA VAL A 68 9.36 5.12 -6.78
C VAL A 68 8.71 4.29 -5.69
N ASN A 69 9.28 4.34 -4.51
CA ASN A 69 8.89 3.47 -3.41
C ASN A 69 8.56 4.29 -2.16
N ALA A 70 7.76 3.69 -1.29
CA ALA A 70 7.48 4.24 0.03
C ALA A 70 7.24 3.09 0.99
N ALA A 71 7.46 3.35 2.26
CA ALA A 71 7.13 2.38 3.31
C ALA A 71 6.04 2.99 4.18
N LEU A 72 5.11 2.15 4.59
CA LEU A 72 4.01 2.55 5.46
C LEU A 72 4.07 1.77 6.76
N ALA A 73 3.80 2.45 7.87
CA ALA A 73 3.46 1.78 9.10
C ALA A 73 1.97 1.95 9.30
N LEU A 74 1.26 0.87 9.50
CA LEU A 74 -0.17 0.93 9.65
C LEU A 74 -0.67 -0.07 10.68
N ARG A 75 -1.85 0.19 11.20
CA ARG A 75 -2.54 -0.79 12.02
C ARG A 75 -3.66 -1.40 11.19
N SER A 76 -3.81 -2.69 11.31
CA SER A 76 -4.78 -3.43 10.52
C SER A 76 -5.73 -4.19 11.45
N PRO A 77 -7.03 -4.21 11.14
CA PRO A 77 -7.97 -5.04 11.89
C PRO A 77 -7.91 -6.50 11.45
N TRP A 78 -7.11 -6.80 10.45
CA TRP A 78 -6.98 -8.16 9.91
C TRP A 78 -5.65 -8.75 10.30
N ASP A 79 -5.55 -10.09 10.26
CA ASP A 79 -4.25 -10.72 10.42
C ASP A 79 -3.39 -10.45 9.18
N PRO A 80 -2.08 -10.75 9.24
CA PRO A 80 -1.21 -10.42 8.12
C PRO A 80 -1.63 -11.04 6.78
N ALA A 81 -2.15 -12.26 6.78
CA ALA A 81 -2.57 -12.88 5.53
C ALA A 81 -3.77 -12.17 4.92
N GLN A 82 -4.73 -11.79 5.75
CA GLN A 82 -5.90 -11.05 5.30
C GLN A 82 -5.51 -9.65 4.83
N SER A 83 -4.61 -8.99 5.57
CA SER A 83 -4.11 -7.68 5.17
C SER A 83 -3.45 -7.75 3.80
N LEU A 84 -2.64 -8.78 3.57
CA LEU A 84 -1.96 -8.93 2.29
C LEU A 84 -2.97 -9.11 1.16
N ALA A 85 -4.04 -9.86 1.39
CA ALA A 85 -5.07 -10.06 0.38
C ALA A 85 -5.75 -8.74 0.01
N HIS A 86 -6.06 -7.91 1.01
CA HIS A 86 -6.64 -6.59 0.75
C HIS A 86 -5.69 -5.68 0.00
N LEU A 87 -4.42 -5.72 0.36
CA LEU A 87 -3.41 -4.89 -0.32
C LEU A 87 -3.22 -5.34 -1.76
N HIS A 88 -3.24 -6.64 -2.01
CA HIS A 88 -3.15 -7.14 -3.38
C HIS A 88 -4.34 -6.71 -4.23
N ALA A 89 -5.52 -6.62 -3.64
CA ALA A 89 -6.70 -6.16 -4.36
C ALA A 89 -6.53 -4.69 -4.77
N ILE A 90 -5.98 -3.85 -3.88
CA ILE A 90 -5.72 -2.46 -4.21
C ILE A 90 -4.66 -2.37 -5.31
N GLU A 91 -3.62 -3.16 -5.20
CA GLU A 91 -2.55 -3.18 -6.19
C GLU A 91 -3.09 -3.56 -7.56
N ALA A 92 -4.00 -4.53 -7.62
CA ALA A 92 -4.60 -4.96 -8.87
C ALA A 92 -5.42 -3.83 -9.50
N ASP A 93 -6.13 -3.06 -8.69
CA ASP A 93 -6.89 -1.92 -9.20
C ASP A 93 -5.99 -0.89 -9.86
N PHE A 94 -4.87 -0.57 -9.23
CA PHE A 94 -3.92 0.38 -9.81
C PHE A 94 -3.20 -0.20 -11.02
N GLY A 95 -2.95 -1.49 -11.01
CA GLY A 95 -2.27 -2.15 -12.11
C GLY A 95 -3.12 -2.33 -13.35
N ARG A 96 -4.43 -2.20 -13.20
CA ARG A 96 -5.35 -2.48 -14.29
C ARG A 96 -5.36 -1.41 -15.36
N GLU A 97 -4.82 -0.28 -15.07
CA GLU A 97 -4.86 0.85 -15.97
C GLU A 97 -3.75 0.87 -16.98
N ARG A 98 -3.28 -0.22 -17.42
CA ARG A 98 -2.20 -0.21 -18.35
C ARG A 98 -2.61 -0.24 -19.77
#